data_43ec40512b3d9a2a9c6e0eeba56c392f
#
_entry.id   43ec40512b3d9a2a9c6e0eeba56c392f
#
_cell.length_a   1.000
_cell.length_b   1.000
_cell.length_c   1.000
_cell.angle_alpha   90.00
_cell.angle_beta   90.00
_cell.angle_gamma   90.00
#
_symmetry.space_group_name_H-M   'P 1'
#
loop_
_entity.id
_entity.type
_entity.pdbx_description
1 polymer ?
#
loop_
_entity_poly.entity_id
_entity_poly.type
_entity_poly.pdbx_seq_one_letter_code
_entity_poly.pdbx_strand_id
1 'polypeptide(L)'
;MNFMPKIFIAILIFLSSISFSYSQNIEVFKFTDEELSNLKVRKVRGAKNMTEYSILTVGGANILKAKVENGGSGLGKEAPIDLNQTPFLNITWKVEKGLPGIDEKSKKGHDFAARFFVVKKTGM
;
A
#
# COMPACT_ATOMS: atom_id res chain seq x y z
N MET A 1 -36.18 52.52 0.38
CA MET A 1 -34.88 52.38 1.04
C MET A 1 -34.45 50.91 0.91
N ASN A 2 -33.55 50.64 -0.05
CA ASN A 2 -33.22 49.27 -0.47
C ASN A 2 -32.00 48.71 0.30
N PHE A 3 -32.22 48.12 1.44
CA PHE A 3 -31.15 47.49 2.24
C PHE A 3 -30.92 45.99 1.94
N MET A 4 -31.76 45.38 1.10
CA MET A 4 -31.73 43.92 0.86
C MET A 4 -30.68 43.41 -0.13
N PRO A 5 -30.23 44.12 -1.18
CA PRO A 5 -29.32 43.49 -2.14
C PRO A 5 -27.90 43.31 -1.65
N LYS A 6 -27.43 44.14 -0.70
CA LYS A 6 -26.02 44.06 -0.21
C LYS A 6 -25.77 42.82 0.70
N ILE A 7 -26.77 42.42 1.48
CA ILE A 7 -26.67 41.26 2.35
C ILE A 7 -26.70 39.96 1.53
N PHE A 8 -27.50 39.89 0.47
CA PHE A 8 -27.57 38.76 -0.42
C PHE A 8 -26.25 38.52 -1.17
N ILE A 9 -25.59 39.56 -1.62
CA ILE A 9 -24.29 39.48 -2.29
C ILE A 9 -23.20 39.04 -1.32
N ALA A 10 -23.20 39.48 -0.08
CA ALA A 10 -22.24 39.05 0.93
C ALA A 10 -22.39 37.56 1.31
N ILE A 11 -23.63 37.05 1.37
CA ILE A 11 -23.91 35.65 1.63
C ILE A 11 -23.49 34.79 0.43
N LEU A 12 -23.70 35.23 -0.80
CA LEU A 12 -23.29 34.52 -2.00
C LEU A 12 -21.76 34.41 -2.15
N ILE A 13 -21.01 35.43 -1.73
CA ILE A 13 -19.55 35.44 -1.74
C ILE A 13 -18.99 34.53 -0.64
N PHE A 14 -19.68 34.40 0.50
CA PHE A 14 -19.25 33.50 1.58
C PHE A 14 -19.48 32.00 1.28
N LEU A 15 -20.49 31.67 0.45
CA LEU A 15 -20.73 30.29 0.02
C LEU A 15 -19.75 29.78 -1.05
N SER A 16 -19.06 30.68 -1.75
CA SER A 16 -18.13 30.30 -2.83
C SER A 16 -16.75 29.83 -2.38
N SER A 17 -16.46 29.89 -1.08
CA SER A 17 -15.15 29.50 -0.52
C SER A 17 -15.11 28.10 0.14
N ILE A 18 -16.12 27.26 -0.09
CA ILE A 18 -16.07 25.87 0.36
C ILE A 18 -15.22 25.09 -0.66
N SER A 19 -13.92 25.10 -0.46
CA SER A 19 -13.00 24.22 -1.18
C SER A 19 -13.22 22.80 -0.71
N PHE A 20 -13.91 21.98 -1.51
CA PHE A 20 -13.93 20.54 -1.30
C PHE A 20 -12.54 19.98 -1.61
N SER A 21 -11.76 19.71 -0.58
CA SER A 21 -10.55 18.91 -0.70
C SER A 21 -10.96 17.47 -0.97
N TYR A 22 -10.92 17.06 -2.22
CA TYR A 22 -11.01 15.64 -2.57
C TYR A 22 -9.72 14.95 -2.14
N SER A 23 -9.81 14.09 -1.15
CA SER A 23 -8.73 13.15 -0.83
C SER A 23 -8.65 12.14 -1.97
N GLN A 24 -7.55 12.15 -2.71
CA GLN A 24 -7.31 11.19 -3.77
C GLN A 24 -6.78 9.89 -3.15
N ASN A 25 -7.54 8.80 -3.26
CA ASN A 25 -7.09 7.47 -2.89
C ASN A 25 -6.63 6.73 -4.15
N ILE A 26 -5.40 6.24 -4.13
CA ILE A 26 -4.83 5.43 -5.20
C ILE A 26 -4.68 3.99 -4.69
N GLU A 27 -5.33 3.04 -5.37
CA GLU A 27 -5.15 1.63 -5.09
C GLU A 27 -3.85 1.14 -5.74
N VAL A 28 -2.83 0.89 -4.93
CA VAL A 28 -1.51 0.47 -5.42
C VAL A 28 -1.54 -0.97 -5.93
N PHE A 29 -2.24 -1.87 -5.23
CA PHE A 29 -2.41 -3.27 -5.60
C PHE A 29 -3.90 -3.65 -5.60
N LYS A 30 -4.36 -4.23 -6.68
CA LYS A 30 -5.73 -4.75 -6.83
C LYS A 30 -5.87 -6.20 -6.40
N PHE A 31 -4.76 -6.89 -6.25
CA PHE A 31 -4.69 -8.32 -5.90
C PHE A 31 -5.56 -9.19 -6.82
N THR A 32 -5.37 -9.05 -8.12
CA THR A 32 -5.96 -9.93 -9.12
C THR A 32 -4.92 -10.92 -9.65
N ASP A 33 -5.36 -12.06 -10.19
CA ASP A 33 -4.46 -13.05 -10.80
C ASP A 33 -3.72 -12.45 -12.00
N GLU A 34 -4.38 -11.60 -12.78
CA GLU A 34 -3.77 -10.87 -13.89
C GLU A 34 -2.66 -9.94 -13.39
N GLU A 35 -2.91 -9.16 -12.33
CA GLU A 35 -1.88 -8.31 -11.74
C GLU A 35 -0.72 -9.15 -11.21
N LEU A 36 -1.01 -10.23 -10.48
CA LEU A 36 0.01 -11.11 -9.91
C LEU A 36 0.93 -11.69 -10.99
N SER A 37 0.39 -12.08 -12.13
CA SER A 37 1.18 -12.62 -13.25
C SER A 37 2.16 -11.61 -13.85
N ASN A 38 1.87 -10.32 -13.73
CA ASN A 38 2.68 -9.21 -14.25
C ASN A 38 3.69 -8.66 -13.22
N LEU A 39 3.61 -9.10 -11.96
CA LEU A 39 4.53 -8.65 -10.92
C LEU A 39 5.88 -9.35 -11.02
N LYS A 40 6.94 -8.61 -10.67
CA LYS A 40 8.30 -9.17 -10.64
C LYS A 40 8.55 -9.85 -9.31
N VAL A 41 8.76 -11.17 -9.36
CA VAL A 41 9.18 -11.96 -8.21
C VAL A 41 10.69 -12.13 -8.24
N ARG A 42 11.37 -11.79 -7.14
CA ARG A 42 12.82 -11.95 -7.00
C ARG A 42 13.14 -12.77 -5.77
N LYS A 43 13.88 -13.86 -5.96
CA LYS A 43 14.39 -14.68 -4.87
C LYS A 43 15.36 -13.90 -3.99
N VAL A 44 15.20 -14.02 -2.69
CA VAL A 44 16.14 -13.43 -1.73
C VAL A 44 17.47 -14.19 -1.80
N ARG A 45 18.58 -13.44 -1.74
CA ARG A 45 19.92 -14.03 -1.79
C ARG A 45 20.11 -15.02 -0.62
N GLY A 46 20.53 -16.24 -0.95
CA GLY A 46 20.73 -17.30 0.04
C GLY A 46 19.47 -18.12 0.38
N ALA A 47 18.29 -17.70 -0.07
CA ALA A 47 17.08 -18.49 0.13
C ALA A 47 17.13 -19.80 -0.69
N LYS A 48 16.67 -20.90 -0.09
CA LYS A 48 16.59 -22.20 -0.80
C LYS A 48 15.42 -22.21 -1.76
N ASN A 49 14.24 -21.80 -1.29
CA ASN A 49 13.00 -21.81 -2.04
C ASN A 49 12.50 -20.39 -2.28
N MET A 50 11.60 -20.23 -3.23
CA MET A 50 10.85 -19.00 -3.44
C MET A 50 9.57 -19.04 -2.61
N THR A 51 9.02 -17.86 -2.34
CA THR A 51 7.67 -17.73 -1.79
C THR A 51 6.65 -18.03 -2.88
N GLU A 52 5.64 -18.81 -2.54
CA GLU A 52 4.46 -19.04 -3.35
C GLU A 52 3.46 -17.93 -3.09
N TYR A 53 3.04 -17.25 -4.14
CA TYR A 53 2.04 -16.18 -4.07
C TYR A 53 0.76 -16.64 -4.75
N SER A 54 -0.38 -16.37 -4.12
CA SER A 54 -1.70 -16.66 -4.68
C SER A 54 -2.71 -15.57 -4.26
N ILE A 55 -3.75 -15.42 -5.07
CA ILE A 55 -4.86 -14.52 -4.74
C ILE A 55 -5.97 -15.35 -4.11
N LEU A 56 -6.51 -14.85 -2.99
CA LEU A 56 -7.69 -15.40 -2.33
C LEU A 56 -8.74 -14.31 -2.22
N THR A 57 -10.01 -14.71 -2.26
CA THR A 57 -11.13 -13.81 -1.96
C THR A 57 -11.68 -14.14 -0.58
N VAL A 58 -11.63 -13.17 0.33
CA VAL A 58 -12.12 -13.31 1.70
C VAL A 58 -13.07 -12.16 2.00
N GLY A 59 -14.31 -12.48 2.36
CA GLY A 59 -15.32 -11.46 2.66
C GLY A 59 -15.61 -10.49 1.51
N GLY A 60 -15.45 -10.93 0.25
CA GLY A 60 -15.63 -10.11 -0.94
C GLY A 60 -14.42 -9.25 -1.32
N ALA A 61 -13.34 -9.29 -0.56
CA ALA A 61 -12.10 -8.60 -0.85
C ALA A 61 -11.00 -9.55 -1.33
N ASN A 62 -10.25 -9.16 -2.33
CA ASN A 62 -9.08 -9.90 -2.78
C ASN A 62 -7.89 -9.64 -1.86
N ILE A 63 -7.19 -10.68 -1.51
CA ILE A 63 -5.98 -10.63 -0.70
C ILE A 63 -4.85 -11.41 -1.38
N LEU A 64 -3.62 -10.95 -1.20
CA LEU A 64 -2.42 -11.68 -1.59
C LEU A 64 -2.00 -12.60 -0.45
N LYS A 65 -2.01 -13.91 -0.69
CA LYS A 65 -1.44 -14.90 0.21
C LYS A 65 0.00 -15.20 -0.20
N ALA A 66 0.90 -15.16 0.76
CA ALA A 66 2.29 -15.56 0.60
C ALA A 66 2.58 -16.77 1.50
N LYS A 67 3.05 -17.87 0.92
CA LYS A 67 3.45 -19.07 1.63
C LYS A 67 4.91 -19.38 1.31
N VAL A 68 5.71 -19.60 2.34
CA VAL A 68 7.14 -19.91 2.16
C VAL A 68 7.58 -21.01 3.12
N GLU A 69 8.43 -21.91 2.61
CA GLU A 69 9.09 -22.95 3.38
C GLU A 69 10.59 -22.93 3.06
N ASN A 70 11.42 -22.67 4.07
CA ASN A 70 12.89 -22.59 3.94
C ASN A 70 13.37 -21.68 2.81
N GLY A 71 12.77 -20.51 2.70
CA GLY A 71 13.10 -19.61 1.60
C GLY A 71 12.59 -18.20 1.76
N GLY A 72 12.51 -17.51 0.66
CA GLY A 72 11.94 -16.16 0.60
C GLY A 72 12.10 -15.54 -0.78
N SER A 73 11.17 -14.69 -1.12
CA SER A 73 11.26 -13.83 -2.30
C SER A 73 10.57 -12.50 -2.05
N GLY A 74 10.96 -11.50 -2.82
CA GLY A 74 10.28 -10.22 -2.88
C GLY A 74 9.35 -10.17 -4.08
N LEU A 75 8.22 -9.50 -3.90
CA LEU A 75 7.24 -9.19 -4.92
C LEU A 75 7.11 -7.68 -5.01
N GLY A 76 7.17 -7.11 -6.21
CA GLY A 76 7.11 -5.67 -6.33
C GLY A 76 6.67 -5.17 -7.69
N LYS A 77 6.18 -3.94 -7.71
CA LYS A 77 5.87 -3.19 -8.92
C LYS A 77 6.30 -1.73 -8.79
N GLU A 78 6.48 -1.08 -9.90
CA GLU A 78 6.65 0.36 -9.97
C GLU A 78 5.27 1.02 -10.12
N ALA A 79 5.03 2.10 -9.38
CA ALA A 79 3.82 2.87 -9.46
C ALA A 79 4.15 4.37 -9.49
N PRO A 80 3.58 5.14 -10.43
CA PRO A 80 3.75 6.59 -10.48
C PRO A 80 2.87 7.24 -9.40
N ILE A 81 3.46 7.55 -8.24
CA ILE A 81 2.76 8.14 -7.10
C ILE A 81 3.35 9.51 -6.80
N ASP A 82 2.50 10.54 -6.76
CA ASP A 82 2.88 11.86 -6.27
C ASP A 82 2.72 11.90 -4.74
N LEU A 83 3.83 11.86 -4.04
CA LEU A 83 3.85 11.89 -2.58
C LEU A 83 3.40 13.23 -1.98
N ASN A 84 3.29 14.30 -2.76
CA ASN A 84 2.72 15.56 -2.29
C ASN A 84 1.19 15.49 -2.20
N GLN A 85 0.56 14.65 -3.03
CA GLN A 85 -0.89 14.45 -3.03
C GLN A 85 -1.32 13.25 -2.20
N THR A 86 -0.53 12.18 -2.20
CA THR A 86 -0.81 10.92 -1.50
C THR A 86 0.38 10.49 -0.63
N PRO A 87 0.65 11.21 0.48
CA PRO A 87 1.83 10.97 1.31
C PRO A 87 1.72 9.75 2.23
N PHE A 88 0.52 9.17 2.36
CA PHE A 88 0.27 8.06 3.27
C PHE A 88 0.09 6.74 2.51
N LEU A 89 0.66 5.66 3.03
CA LEU A 89 0.45 4.31 2.55
C LEU A 89 -0.32 3.52 3.61
N ASN A 90 -1.50 3.02 3.23
CA ASN A 90 -2.31 2.16 4.08
C ASN A 90 -2.09 0.70 3.69
N ILE A 91 -1.73 -0.14 4.65
CA ILE A 91 -1.52 -1.57 4.47
C ILE A 91 -2.30 -2.32 5.53
N THR A 92 -3.11 -3.29 5.10
CA THR A 92 -3.74 -4.25 6.01
C THR A 92 -3.10 -5.61 5.77
N TRP A 93 -2.60 -6.25 6.82
CA TRP A 93 -1.92 -7.52 6.72
C TRP A 93 -2.09 -8.39 7.96
N LYS A 94 -1.89 -9.69 7.79
CA LYS A 94 -1.97 -10.69 8.85
C LYS A 94 -0.85 -11.71 8.65
N VAL A 95 -0.22 -12.12 9.73
CA VAL A 95 0.68 -13.28 9.76
C VAL A 95 -0.07 -14.45 10.37
N GLU A 96 -0.25 -15.52 9.59
CA GLU A 96 -0.92 -16.74 10.07
C GLU A 96 0.05 -17.62 10.86
N LYS A 97 1.32 -17.68 10.41
CA LYS A 97 2.38 -18.45 11.05
C LYS A 97 3.66 -17.65 11.03
N GLY A 98 4.16 -17.29 12.22
CA GLY A 98 5.44 -16.61 12.37
C GLY A 98 6.62 -17.58 12.26
N LEU A 99 7.82 -17.03 12.35
CA LEU A 99 9.07 -17.81 12.36
C LEU A 99 9.32 -18.30 13.78
N PRO A 100 9.37 -19.60 14.03
CA PRO A 100 9.55 -20.14 15.37
C PRO A 100 10.99 -19.93 15.88
N GLY A 101 11.13 -19.64 17.17
CA GLY A 101 12.43 -19.58 17.84
C GLY A 101 13.32 -18.39 17.48
N ILE A 102 12.76 -17.33 16.88
CA ILE A 102 13.48 -16.13 16.53
C ILE A 102 13.23 -15.03 17.56
N ASP A 103 14.29 -14.51 18.13
CA ASP A 103 14.27 -13.28 18.92
C ASP A 103 14.50 -12.08 18.00
N GLU A 104 13.41 -11.44 17.56
CA GLU A 104 13.43 -10.29 16.63
C GLU A 104 14.16 -9.07 17.20
N LYS A 105 14.41 -9.02 18.50
CA LYS A 105 15.16 -7.93 19.15
C LYS A 105 16.67 -8.12 19.03
N SER A 106 17.13 -9.30 18.66
CA SER A 106 18.55 -9.60 18.47
C SER A 106 18.98 -9.44 17.01
N LYS A 107 20.25 -9.11 16.79
CA LYS A 107 20.81 -9.03 15.42
C LYS A 107 20.74 -10.36 14.67
N LYS A 108 20.81 -11.50 15.37
CA LYS A 108 20.69 -12.84 14.76
C LYS A 108 19.25 -13.18 14.41
N GLY A 109 18.28 -12.60 15.11
CA GLY A 109 16.86 -12.80 14.88
C GLY A 109 16.20 -11.74 13.99
N HIS A 110 16.98 -10.92 13.28
CA HIS A 110 16.48 -9.90 12.36
C HIS A 110 15.92 -10.51 11.08
N ASP A 111 15.17 -11.57 11.24
CA ASP A 111 14.37 -12.19 10.18
C ASP A 111 12.89 -12.02 10.52
N PHE A 112 12.07 -11.74 9.52
CA PHE A 112 10.66 -11.42 9.71
C PHE A 112 9.82 -12.25 8.73
N ALA A 113 8.63 -12.62 9.17
CA ALA A 113 7.68 -13.36 8.33
C ALA A 113 7.30 -12.57 7.06
N ALA A 114 7.20 -11.25 7.15
CA ALA A 114 6.97 -10.36 6.02
C ALA A 114 7.57 -8.98 6.28
N ARG A 115 7.92 -8.27 5.19
CA ARG A 115 8.37 -6.87 5.20
C ARG A 115 7.78 -6.12 4.04
N PHE A 116 7.46 -4.85 4.25
CA PHE A 116 7.05 -3.92 3.20
C PHE A 116 8.13 -2.88 2.98
N PHE A 117 8.43 -2.61 1.72
CA PHE A 117 9.40 -1.60 1.33
C PHE A 117 8.77 -0.62 0.36
N VAL A 118 8.95 0.66 0.63
CA VAL A 118 8.70 1.74 -0.32
C VAL A 118 10.05 2.28 -0.75
N VAL A 119 10.35 2.20 -2.04
CA VAL A 119 11.65 2.60 -2.60
C VAL A 119 11.42 3.71 -3.61
N LYS A 120 12.04 4.86 -3.38
CA LYS A 120 12.07 5.95 -4.35
C LYS A 120 13.26 5.74 -5.28
N LYS A 121 13.00 5.72 -6.59
CA LYS A 121 14.04 5.74 -7.61
C LYS A 121 14.58 7.16 -7.72
N THR A 122 15.83 7.36 -7.30
CA THR A 122 16.54 8.61 -7.55
C THR A 122 17.33 8.42 -8.84
N GLY A 123 17.13 9.31 -9.83
CA GLY A 123 17.98 9.33 -11.01
C GLY A 123 19.44 9.59 -10.62
N MET A 124 20.36 8.81 -11.17
CA MET A 124 21.76 9.19 -11.26
C MET A 124 21.94 10.09 -12.47
#